data_c44cf243312b70d858bb09a477e0225d
#
_entry.id   c44cf243312b70d858bb09a477e0225d
#
_cell.length_a   1.000
_cell.length_b   1.000
_cell.length_c   1.000
_cell.angle_alpha   90.00
_cell.angle_beta   90.00
_cell.angle_gamma   90.00
#
_symmetry.space_group_name_H-M   'P 1'
#
loop_
_entity.id
_entity.type
_entity.pdbx_description
1 polymer ?
#
loop_
_entity_poly.entity_id
_entity_poly.type
_entity_poly.pdbx_seq_one_letter_code
_entity_poly.pdbx_strand_id
1 'polypeptide(L)'
;MLETAQPSGYLTLLLRHRHFALLWLSGLLAYFAIWTSNIVVLDVAYDAMHSDFAAALILIAQFLPAFFLMPLASRILDRYDRRHVILASKFCNAGLALVLLFGSSTLPVAWIVVIYVLYSVSTTMFIIAEGAILPLIVARADLMRANVLLRISPCLMLVISAAVIAEREIGVVRQDEFLVVVVLFLLSAAVFSGIRGLRSAEIHKPRQGEKLLREFLAGMGYLFRHRELAQVFAMRMALYVGVGGQVLLSIYSEEFFKISDSGTGLLYTARGLGLLIGGFALAPLLLSKHLRGTSAIRFGLVLYGLGYVLASVSSGFGIGAVALWLGLGFLGEGLLKPITMALLQELTEAAYLARVLSAEQGLSAVVQSVAAIVIAACVTDAPATVLWVSAATGGLLIVIALCVKMRTHARDVSRSAAACSPSQSSASSQDHCLSDTNTCHASCPR
;
A
#
# COMPACT_ATOMS: atom_id res chain seq x y z
N MET A 1 4.49 24.54 -22.81
CA MET A 1 3.09 24.71 -22.40
C MET A 1 2.77 23.59 -21.40
N LEU A 2 2.92 23.85 -20.12
CA LEU A 2 2.44 22.97 -19.05
C LEU A 2 0.99 23.39 -18.82
N GLU A 3 0.06 22.69 -19.47
CA GLU A 3 -1.35 22.77 -19.15
C GLU A 3 -1.53 22.49 -17.66
N THR A 4 -1.94 23.49 -16.92
CA THR A 4 -2.50 23.36 -15.57
C THR A 4 -3.82 22.61 -15.68
N ALA A 5 -3.76 21.30 -15.89
CA ALA A 5 -4.93 20.45 -15.91
C ALA A 5 -5.60 20.54 -14.55
N GLN A 6 -6.79 21.13 -14.52
CA GLN A 6 -7.65 21.12 -13.34
C GLN A 6 -7.82 19.68 -12.86
N PRO A 7 -7.80 19.47 -11.56
CA PRO A 7 -7.87 18.14 -10.99
C PRO A 7 -9.18 17.45 -11.40
N SER A 8 -9.09 16.43 -12.24
CA SER A 8 -10.23 15.60 -12.66
C SER A 8 -10.84 14.84 -11.49
N GLY A 9 -12.16 14.69 -11.43
CA GLY A 9 -12.83 13.81 -10.45
C GLY A 9 -12.41 12.34 -10.63
N TYR A 10 -12.65 11.48 -9.67
CA TYR A 10 -12.33 10.04 -9.76
C TYR A 10 -12.97 9.36 -10.97
N LEU A 11 -14.23 9.72 -11.27
CA LEU A 11 -14.93 9.20 -12.43
C LEU A 11 -14.27 9.67 -13.74
N THR A 12 -13.89 10.94 -13.81
CA THR A 12 -13.19 11.51 -14.97
C THR A 12 -11.82 10.82 -15.17
N LEU A 13 -11.11 10.47 -14.08
CA LEU A 13 -9.86 9.71 -14.15
C LEU A 13 -10.08 8.34 -14.81
N LEU A 14 -11.10 7.61 -14.39
CA LEU A 14 -11.43 6.28 -14.94
C LEU A 14 -11.85 6.36 -16.41
N LEU A 15 -12.64 7.37 -16.77
CA LEU A 15 -13.10 7.57 -18.17
C LEU A 15 -11.98 8.05 -19.09
N ARG A 16 -11.07 8.90 -18.59
CA ARG A 16 -9.96 9.47 -19.37
C ARG A 16 -8.82 8.46 -19.59
N HIS A 17 -8.52 7.62 -18.60
CA HIS A 17 -7.40 6.67 -18.63
C HIS A 17 -7.90 5.22 -18.72
N ARG A 18 -8.26 4.76 -19.93
CA ARG A 18 -8.76 3.39 -20.15
C ARG A 18 -7.86 2.30 -19.52
N HIS A 19 -6.54 2.43 -19.68
CA HIS A 19 -5.61 1.46 -19.11
C HIS A 19 -5.65 1.44 -17.59
N PHE A 20 -5.84 2.61 -16.95
CA PHE A 20 -6.02 2.69 -15.50
C PHE A 20 -7.36 2.09 -15.06
N ALA A 21 -8.44 2.35 -15.79
CA ALA A 21 -9.74 1.74 -15.49
C ALA A 21 -9.67 0.19 -15.55
N LEU A 22 -9.01 -0.36 -16.57
CA LEU A 22 -8.78 -1.81 -16.68
C LEU A 22 -7.89 -2.35 -15.54
N LEU A 23 -6.82 -1.64 -15.17
CA LEU A 23 -5.97 -1.99 -14.03
C LEU A 23 -6.79 -2.03 -12.74
N TRP A 24 -7.55 -0.98 -12.48
CA TRP A 24 -8.36 -0.84 -11.27
C TRP A 24 -9.47 -1.90 -11.19
N LEU A 25 -10.24 -2.11 -12.26
CA LEU A 25 -11.29 -3.15 -12.30
C LEU A 25 -10.69 -4.54 -12.12
N SER A 26 -9.60 -4.85 -12.80
CA SER A 26 -8.86 -6.08 -12.63
C SER A 26 -8.32 -6.23 -11.19
N GLY A 27 -7.86 -5.13 -10.57
CA GLY A 27 -7.44 -5.08 -9.18
C GLY A 27 -8.58 -5.40 -8.21
N LEU A 28 -9.78 -4.79 -8.40
CA LEU A 28 -10.97 -5.08 -7.59
C LEU A 28 -11.30 -6.58 -7.58
N LEU A 29 -11.35 -7.21 -8.77
CA LEU A 29 -11.61 -8.65 -8.89
C LEU A 29 -10.53 -9.49 -8.19
N ALA A 30 -9.26 -9.12 -8.34
CA ALA A 30 -8.15 -9.81 -7.68
C ALA A 30 -8.21 -9.65 -6.15
N TYR A 31 -8.47 -8.44 -5.63
CA TYR A 31 -8.56 -8.22 -4.18
C TYR A 31 -9.77 -8.90 -3.56
N PHE A 32 -10.89 -8.98 -4.28
CA PHE A 32 -12.02 -9.76 -3.84
C PHE A 32 -11.65 -11.25 -3.72
N ALA A 33 -11.00 -11.82 -4.74
CA ALA A 33 -10.50 -13.19 -4.70
C ALA A 33 -9.49 -13.42 -3.56
N ILE A 34 -8.56 -12.48 -3.34
CA ILE A 34 -7.55 -12.56 -2.27
C ILE A 34 -8.22 -12.60 -0.90
N TRP A 35 -9.16 -11.70 -0.61
CA TRP A 35 -9.81 -11.65 0.70
C TRP A 35 -10.73 -12.84 0.93
N THR A 36 -11.49 -13.26 -0.09
CA THR A 36 -12.29 -14.50 -0.03
C THR A 36 -11.40 -15.70 0.28
N SER A 37 -10.28 -15.85 -0.45
CA SER A 37 -9.33 -16.95 -0.21
C SER A 37 -8.74 -16.91 1.19
N ASN A 38 -8.39 -15.72 1.70
CA ASN A 38 -7.80 -15.57 3.03
C ASN A 38 -8.76 -16.04 4.14
N ILE A 39 -10.04 -15.68 4.03
CA ILE A 39 -11.07 -16.08 5.01
C ILE A 39 -11.27 -17.59 4.92
N VAL A 40 -11.47 -18.15 3.71
CA VAL A 40 -11.76 -19.57 3.53
C VAL A 40 -10.58 -20.47 3.95
N VAL A 41 -9.33 -20.07 3.64
CA VAL A 41 -8.16 -20.84 4.06
C VAL A 41 -7.99 -20.82 5.58
N LEU A 42 -8.30 -19.69 6.23
CA LEU A 42 -8.27 -19.60 7.69
C LEU A 42 -9.28 -20.56 8.32
N ASP A 43 -10.51 -20.59 7.81
CA ASP A 43 -11.56 -21.49 8.29
C ASP A 43 -11.19 -22.97 8.08
N VAL A 44 -10.68 -23.32 6.88
CA VAL A 44 -10.22 -24.69 6.59
C VAL A 44 -9.09 -25.12 7.54
N ALA A 45 -8.13 -24.23 7.81
CA ALA A 45 -7.03 -24.52 8.71
C ALA A 45 -7.50 -24.66 10.17
N TYR A 46 -8.43 -23.80 10.61
CA TYR A 46 -9.02 -23.86 11.95
C TYR A 46 -9.76 -25.18 12.17
N ASP A 47 -10.62 -25.57 11.22
CA ASP A 47 -11.39 -26.83 11.31
C ASP A 47 -10.50 -28.07 11.28
N ALA A 48 -9.39 -28.02 10.56
CA ALA A 48 -8.48 -29.14 10.47
C ALA A 48 -7.58 -29.31 11.73
N MET A 49 -7.28 -28.20 12.43
CA MET A 49 -6.39 -28.22 13.59
C MET A 49 -7.13 -28.10 14.94
N HIS A 50 -8.36 -27.61 14.94
CA HIS A 50 -9.15 -27.27 16.14
C HIS A 50 -8.34 -26.49 17.19
N SER A 51 -7.52 -25.54 16.73
CA SER A 51 -6.56 -24.82 17.56
C SER A 51 -6.33 -23.39 17.03
N ASP A 52 -6.21 -22.43 17.95
CA ASP A 52 -5.84 -21.03 17.65
C ASP A 52 -4.45 -20.93 16.99
N PHE A 53 -3.62 -21.96 17.11
CA PHE A 53 -2.33 -22.06 16.42
C PHE A 53 -2.51 -22.07 14.89
N ALA A 54 -3.64 -22.55 14.36
CA ALA A 54 -3.95 -22.49 12.94
C ALA A 54 -3.99 -21.04 12.43
N ALA A 55 -4.67 -20.15 13.16
CA ALA A 55 -4.76 -18.73 12.81
C ALA A 55 -3.37 -18.07 12.77
N ALA A 56 -2.53 -18.34 13.80
CA ALA A 56 -1.16 -17.83 13.84
C ALA A 56 -0.32 -18.34 12.65
N LEU A 57 -0.45 -19.63 12.32
CA LEU A 57 0.29 -20.25 11.21
C LEU A 57 -0.09 -19.63 9.85
N ILE A 58 -1.38 -19.40 9.60
CA ILE A 58 -1.86 -18.77 8.37
C ILE A 58 -1.42 -17.31 8.28
N LEU A 59 -1.46 -16.56 9.38
CA LEU A 59 -0.95 -15.18 9.41
C LEU A 59 0.56 -15.12 9.12
N ILE A 60 1.35 -16.02 9.68
CA ILE A 60 2.79 -16.14 9.38
C ILE A 60 2.97 -16.44 7.88
N ALA A 61 2.22 -17.41 7.35
CA ALA A 61 2.27 -17.78 5.94
C ALA A 61 1.87 -16.63 4.99
N GLN A 62 1.03 -15.71 5.46
CA GLN A 62 0.60 -14.54 4.69
C GLN A 62 1.68 -13.44 4.62
N PHE A 63 2.36 -13.14 5.73
CA PHE A 63 3.24 -11.97 5.81
C PHE A 63 4.73 -12.31 5.66
N LEU A 64 5.17 -13.45 6.18
CA LEU A 64 6.58 -13.83 6.17
C LEU A 64 7.21 -13.91 4.77
N PRO A 65 6.52 -14.47 3.75
CA PRO A 65 7.08 -14.55 2.39
C PRO A 65 7.42 -13.18 1.81
N ALA A 66 6.63 -12.14 2.10
CA ALA A 66 6.85 -10.79 1.59
C ALA A 66 8.25 -10.26 1.95
N PHE A 67 8.72 -10.53 3.16
CA PHE A 67 10.05 -10.13 3.61
C PHE A 67 11.17 -10.87 2.87
N PHE A 68 11.11 -12.19 2.82
CA PHE A 68 12.14 -12.99 2.17
C PHE A 68 12.19 -12.81 0.65
N LEU A 69 11.05 -12.42 0.07
CA LEU A 69 10.94 -12.21 -1.37
C LEU A 69 11.44 -10.85 -1.86
N MET A 70 11.72 -9.89 -0.98
CA MET A 70 12.15 -8.55 -1.38
C MET A 70 13.23 -8.54 -2.46
N PRO A 71 14.38 -9.26 -2.31
CA PRO A 71 15.43 -9.24 -3.32
C PRO A 71 15.02 -9.94 -4.62
N LEU A 72 14.24 -11.03 -4.49
CA LEU A 72 13.76 -11.79 -5.66
C LEU A 72 12.72 -10.99 -6.44
N ALA A 73 11.79 -10.34 -5.74
CA ALA A 73 10.77 -9.51 -6.34
C ALA A 73 11.35 -8.35 -7.14
N SER A 74 12.35 -7.64 -6.57
CA SER A 74 13.04 -6.56 -7.28
C SER A 74 13.67 -7.06 -8.57
N ARG A 75 14.39 -8.19 -8.52
CA ARG A 75 15.07 -8.76 -9.68
C ARG A 75 14.10 -9.24 -10.76
N ILE A 76 12.98 -9.85 -10.38
CA ILE A 76 11.95 -10.27 -11.33
C ILE A 76 11.36 -9.05 -12.03
N LEU A 77 11.03 -7.97 -11.30
CA LEU A 77 10.43 -6.77 -11.85
C LEU A 77 11.41 -5.88 -12.66
N ASP A 78 12.72 -6.00 -12.40
CA ASP A 78 13.75 -5.36 -13.22
C ASP A 78 14.01 -6.14 -14.52
N ARG A 79 13.76 -7.48 -14.53
CA ARG A 79 14.13 -8.38 -15.62
C ARG A 79 12.97 -8.68 -16.57
N TYR A 80 11.75 -8.72 -16.05
CA TYR A 80 10.55 -9.08 -16.79
C TYR A 80 9.60 -7.89 -16.92
N ASP A 81 8.85 -7.87 -18.01
CA ASP A 81 7.78 -6.89 -18.19
C ASP A 81 6.75 -7.05 -17.04
N ARG A 82 6.49 -5.95 -16.35
CA ARG A 82 5.55 -5.88 -15.23
C ARG A 82 4.17 -6.43 -15.58
N ARG A 83 3.75 -6.28 -16.84
CA ARG A 83 2.51 -6.84 -17.36
C ARG A 83 2.51 -8.37 -17.29
N HIS A 84 3.59 -9.01 -17.73
CA HIS A 84 3.72 -10.46 -17.67
C HIS A 84 3.78 -10.96 -16.23
N VAL A 85 4.44 -10.25 -15.34
CA VAL A 85 4.48 -10.61 -13.91
C VAL A 85 3.09 -10.56 -13.28
N ILE A 86 2.28 -9.52 -13.57
CA ILE A 86 0.90 -9.41 -13.08
C ILE A 86 0.05 -10.56 -13.61
N LEU A 87 0.11 -10.86 -14.91
CA LEU A 87 -0.66 -11.97 -15.51
C LEU A 87 -0.24 -13.32 -14.94
N ALA A 88 1.07 -13.58 -14.86
CA ALA A 88 1.60 -14.81 -14.30
C ALA A 88 1.15 -15.01 -12.83
N SER A 89 1.18 -13.94 -12.02
CA SER A 89 0.68 -14.00 -10.64
C SER A 89 -0.81 -14.35 -10.56
N LYS A 90 -1.64 -13.76 -11.43
CA LYS A 90 -3.08 -14.06 -11.46
C LYS A 90 -3.37 -15.49 -11.85
N PHE A 91 -2.70 -16.01 -12.89
CA PHE A 91 -2.84 -17.41 -13.28
C PHE A 91 -2.28 -18.38 -12.24
N CYS A 92 -1.16 -18.02 -11.59
CA CYS A 92 -0.60 -18.81 -10.49
C CYS A 92 -1.59 -18.90 -9.33
N ASN A 93 -2.17 -17.77 -8.91
CA ASN A 93 -3.16 -17.75 -7.83
C ASN A 93 -4.42 -18.52 -8.20
N ALA A 94 -4.91 -18.43 -9.45
CA ALA A 94 -6.01 -19.25 -9.94
C ALA A 94 -5.70 -20.74 -9.88
N GLY A 95 -4.49 -21.14 -10.31
CA GLY A 95 -4.02 -22.52 -10.25
C GLY A 95 -3.90 -23.05 -8.82
N LEU A 96 -3.35 -22.26 -7.91
CA LEU A 96 -3.24 -22.64 -6.49
C LEU A 96 -4.62 -22.74 -5.81
N ALA A 97 -5.54 -21.83 -6.13
CA ALA A 97 -6.93 -21.92 -5.67
C ALA A 97 -7.64 -23.16 -6.24
N LEU A 98 -7.35 -23.54 -7.49
CA LEU A 98 -7.86 -24.78 -8.09
C LEU A 98 -7.32 -26.04 -7.37
N VAL A 99 -6.07 -26.03 -6.93
CA VAL A 99 -5.51 -27.12 -6.11
C VAL A 99 -6.23 -27.19 -4.76
N LEU A 100 -6.52 -26.05 -4.12
CA LEU A 100 -7.30 -26.01 -2.87
C LEU A 100 -8.76 -26.44 -3.08
N LEU A 101 -9.37 -26.12 -4.22
CA LEU A 101 -10.72 -26.54 -4.57
C LEU A 101 -10.88 -28.07 -4.47
N PHE A 102 -9.92 -28.81 -5.00
CA PHE A 102 -9.97 -30.28 -4.99
C PHE A 102 -9.27 -30.93 -3.79
N GLY A 103 -8.38 -30.19 -3.13
CA GLY A 103 -7.51 -30.72 -2.09
C GLY A 103 -7.88 -30.33 -0.66
N SER A 104 -8.68 -29.30 -0.44
CA SER A 104 -8.94 -28.76 0.91
C SER A 104 -9.52 -29.77 1.91
N SER A 105 -10.29 -30.74 1.44
CA SER A 105 -10.88 -31.80 2.25
C SER A 105 -10.01 -33.06 2.41
N THR A 106 -8.97 -33.22 1.59
CA THR A 106 -8.18 -34.46 1.52
C THR A 106 -6.71 -34.28 1.86
N LEU A 107 -6.19 -33.03 1.68
CA LEU A 107 -4.79 -32.73 1.95
C LEU A 107 -4.51 -32.54 3.44
N PRO A 108 -3.39 -33.06 3.94
CA PRO A 108 -2.88 -32.68 5.26
C PRO A 108 -2.70 -31.16 5.37
N VAL A 109 -2.96 -30.58 6.55
CA VAL A 109 -2.85 -29.12 6.82
C VAL A 109 -1.49 -28.54 6.40
N ALA A 110 -0.41 -29.32 6.56
CA ALA A 110 0.92 -28.90 6.13
C ALA A 110 0.98 -28.53 4.63
N TRP A 111 0.30 -29.28 3.76
CA TRP A 111 0.22 -28.96 2.34
C TRP A 111 -0.66 -27.74 2.05
N ILE A 112 -1.75 -27.56 2.79
CA ILE A 112 -2.59 -26.36 2.69
C ILE A 112 -1.75 -25.13 3.02
N VAL A 113 -0.95 -25.17 4.09
CA VAL A 113 -0.03 -24.09 4.46
C VAL A 113 1.02 -23.85 3.37
N VAL A 114 1.64 -24.88 2.80
CA VAL A 114 2.61 -24.72 1.71
C VAL A 114 1.97 -24.07 0.49
N ILE A 115 0.79 -24.52 0.07
CA ILE A 115 0.04 -23.92 -1.03
C ILE A 115 -0.28 -22.46 -0.74
N TYR A 116 -0.68 -22.15 0.49
CA TYR A 116 -0.98 -20.78 0.91
C TYR A 116 0.26 -19.88 0.96
N VAL A 117 1.42 -20.40 1.35
CA VAL A 117 2.71 -19.68 1.23
C VAL A 117 3.00 -19.33 -0.24
N LEU A 118 2.85 -20.29 -1.16
CA LEU A 118 3.04 -20.04 -2.60
C LEU A 118 2.03 -19.01 -3.14
N TYR A 119 0.80 -19.08 -2.68
CA TYR A 119 -0.25 -18.10 -2.97
C TYR A 119 0.13 -16.70 -2.49
N SER A 120 0.62 -16.58 -1.26
CA SER A 120 1.10 -15.33 -0.66
C SER A 120 2.30 -14.74 -1.41
N VAL A 121 3.24 -15.61 -1.84
CA VAL A 121 4.35 -15.24 -2.73
C VAL A 121 3.84 -14.60 -4.02
N SER A 122 2.93 -15.28 -4.69
CA SER A 122 2.36 -14.83 -5.96
C SER A 122 1.56 -13.53 -5.80
N THR A 123 0.78 -13.42 -4.72
CA THR A 123 0.03 -12.19 -4.37
C THR A 123 0.96 -11.02 -4.09
N THR A 124 2.07 -11.24 -3.38
CA THR A 124 3.09 -10.21 -3.12
C THR A 124 3.70 -9.70 -4.44
N MET A 125 4.01 -10.60 -5.39
CA MET A 125 4.49 -10.22 -6.72
C MET A 125 3.48 -9.35 -7.47
N PHE A 126 2.20 -9.72 -7.43
CA PHE A 126 1.11 -8.94 -8.01
C PHE A 126 1.05 -7.53 -7.42
N ILE A 127 1.04 -7.38 -6.09
CA ILE A 127 0.92 -6.07 -5.39
C ILE A 127 2.09 -5.14 -5.75
N ILE A 128 3.33 -5.67 -5.76
CA ILE A 128 4.52 -4.89 -6.09
C ILE A 128 4.49 -4.47 -7.57
N ALA A 129 4.15 -5.40 -8.47
CA ALA A 129 4.07 -5.13 -9.91
C ALA A 129 2.95 -4.13 -10.24
N GLU A 130 1.79 -4.21 -9.57
CA GLU A 130 0.70 -3.24 -9.69
C GLU A 130 1.15 -1.83 -9.28
N GLY A 131 1.86 -1.71 -8.17
CA GLY A 131 2.44 -0.43 -7.74
C GLY A 131 3.49 0.12 -8.72
N ALA A 132 4.30 -0.76 -9.31
CA ALA A 132 5.34 -0.38 -10.24
C ALA A 132 4.83 -0.01 -11.64
N ILE A 133 3.69 -0.57 -12.09
CA ILE A 133 3.11 -0.26 -13.41
C ILE A 133 2.31 1.04 -13.40
N LEU A 134 1.78 1.47 -12.26
CA LEU A 134 0.90 2.62 -12.14
C LEU A 134 1.47 3.92 -12.71
N PRO A 135 2.74 4.34 -12.41
CA PRO A 135 3.33 5.55 -12.95
C PRO A 135 3.56 5.52 -14.47
N LEU A 136 3.48 4.34 -15.11
CA LEU A 136 3.59 4.19 -16.56
C LEU A 136 2.26 4.39 -17.28
N ILE A 137 1.14 4.25 -16.55
CA ILE A 137 -0.22 4.30 -17.09
C ILE A 137 -0.86 5.66 -16.87
N VAL A 138 -0.55 6.30 -15.73
CA VAL A 138 -1.20 7.53 -15.27
C VAL A 138 -0.21 8.67 -15.24
N ALA A 139 -0.64 9.86 -15.66
CA ALA A 139 0.16 11.08 -15.60
C ALA A 139 0.48 11.45 -14.14
N ARG A 140 1.62 12.12 -13.90
CA ARG A 140 2.05 12.53 -12.54
C ARG A 140 0.98 13.32 -11.78
N ALA A 141 0.23 14.18 -12.48
CA ALA A 141 -0.84 14.99 -11.88
C ALA A 141 -1.99 14.14 -11.31
N ASP A 142 -2.25 12.97 -11.88
CA ASP A 142 -3.34 12.08 -11.50
C ASP A 142 -2.87 10.89 -10.62
N LEU A 143 -1.54 10.75 -10.40
CA LEU A 143 -0.94 9.61 -9.69
C LEU A 143 -1.48 9.47 -8.25
N MET A 144 -1.68 10.59 -7.56
CA MET A 144 -2.25 10.62 -6.22
C MET A 144 -3.66 10.02 -6.18
N ARG A 145 -4.53 10.43 -7.09
CA ARG A 145 -5.92 9.95 -7.16
C ARG A 145 -5.98 8.48 -7.56
N ALA A 146 -5.13 8.09 -8.49
CA ALA A 146 -4.99 6.69 -8.89
C ALA A 146 -4.56 5.83 -7.70
N ASN A 147 -3.60 6.29 -6.87
CA ASN A 147 -3.21 5.60 -5.65
C ASN A 147 -4.33 5.54 -4.61
N VAL A 148 -5.16 6.59 -4.47
CA VAL A 148 -6.34 6.53 -3.60
C VAL A 148 -7.24 5.36 -4.00
N LEU A 149 -7.60 5.26 -5.28
CA LEU A 149 -8.45 4.16 -5.77
C LEU A 149 -7.80 2.80 -5.53
N LEU A 150 -6.53 2.62 -5.89
CA LEU A 150 -5.84 1.33 -5.74
C LEU A 150 -5.62 0.93 -4.28
N ARG A 151 -5.30 1.88 -3.38
CA ARG A 151 -4.98 1.54 -1.97
C ARG A 151 -6.20 1.36 -1.08
N ILE A 152 -7.35 1.87 -1.49
CA ILE A 152 -8.62 1.70 -0.77
C ILE A 152 -9.39 0.48 -1.28
N SER A 153 -9.22 0.10 -2.54
CA SER A 153 -9.87 -1.06 -3.13
C SER A 153 -9.73 -2.35 -2.31
N PRO A 154 -8.55 -2.72 -1.77
CA PRO A 154 -8.43 -3.89 -0.90
C PRO A 154 -9.31 -3.84 0.34
N CYS A 155 -9.46 -2.66 0.97
CA CYS A 155 -10.30 -2.50 2.16
C CYS A 155 -11.78 -2.67 1.81
N LEU A 156 -12.22 -2.11 0.68
CA LEU A 156 -13.59 -2.29 0.19
C LEU A 156 -13.89 -3.76 -0.11
N MET A 157 -12.97 -4.44 -0.79
CA MET A 157 -13.13 -5.85 -1.15
C MET A 157 -13.09 -6.77 0.07
N LEU A 158 -12.33 -6.42 1.13
CA LEU A 158 -12.38 -7.14 2.41
C LEU A 158 -13.80 -7.12 3.00
N VAL A 159 -14.40 -5.92 3.08
CA VAL A 159 -15.77 -5.77 3.65
C VAL A 159 -16.78 -6.57 2.82
N ILE A 160 -16.71 -6.48 1.49
CA ILE A 160 -17.61 -7.22 0.60
C ILE A 160 -17.39 -8.73 0.73
N SER A 161 -16.12 -9.20 0.77
CA SER A 161 -15.82 -10.62 0.94
C SER A 161 -16.35 -11.16 2.26
N ALA A 162 -16.13 -10.42 3.35
CA ALA A 162 -16.62 -10.82 4.67
C ALA A 162 -18.16 -10.87 4.72
N ALA A 163 -18.85 -9.89 4.13
CA ALA A 163 -20.31 -9.86 4.07
C ALA A 163 -20.88 -11.02 3.24
N VAL A 164 -20.28 -11.30 2.07
CA VAL A 164 -20.72 -12.41 1.20
C VAL A 164 -20.53 -13.77 1.88
N ILE A 165 -19.46 -13.94 2.65
CA ILE A 165 -19.20 -15.20 3.36
C ILE A 165 -20.11 -15.32 4.59
N ALA A 166 -20.36 -14.21 5.32
CA ALA A 166 -21.19 -14.22 6.52
C ALA A 166 -22.68 -14.54 6.25
N GLU A 167 -23.19 -14.24 5.05
CA GLU A 167 -24.57 -14.58 4.66
C GLU A 167 -24.77 -16.07 4.37
N ARG A 168 -23.70 -16.85 4.26
CA ARG A 168 -23.78 -18.29 3.99
C ARG A 168 -24.03 -19.05 5.29
N GLU A 169 -25.00 -19.96 5.27
CA GLU A 169 -25.29 -20.84 6.40
C GLU A 169 -24.06 -21.67 6.79
N ILE A 170 -23.81 -21.77 8.10
CA ILE A 170 -22.77 -22.60 8.68
C ILE A 170 -23.00 -24.06 8.24
N GLY A 171 -22.13 -24.59 7.38
CA GLY A 171 -22.20 -25.98 6.91
C GLY A 171 -22.33 -26.18 5.40
N VAL A 172 -22.40 -25.12 4.59
CA VAL A 172 -22.39 -25.24 3.12
C VAL A 172 -20.94 -25.42 2.62
N VAL A 173 -20.80 -26.32 1.67
CA VAL A 173 -19.54 -26.87 1.12
C VAL A 173 -18.59 -25.73 0.70
N ARG A 174 -17.47 -25.58 1.42
CA ARG A 174 -16.38 -24.62 1.18
C ARG A 174 -15.68 -24.75 -0.20
N GLN A 175 -15.94 -25.85 -0.90
CA GLN A 175 -15.40 -26.07 -2.24
C GLN A 175 -15.89 -25.03 -3.25
N ASP A 176 -17.15 -24.59 -3.15
CA ASP A 176 -17.70 -23.60 -4.08
C ASP A 176 -17.01 -22.22 -3.94
N GLU A 177 -16.49 -21.90 -2.76
CA GLU A 177 -15.79 -20.65 -2.52
C GLU A 177 -14.43 -20.60 -3.23
N PHE A 178 -13.69 -21.71 -3.27
CA PHE A 178 -12.46 -21.77 -4.06
C PHE A 178 -12.76 -21.70 -5.56
N LEU A 179 -13.90 -22.22 -6.04
CA LEU A 179 -14.33 -22.03 -7.42
C LEU A 179 -14.57 -20.56 -7.76
N VAL A 180 -15.23 -19.83 -6.85
CA VAL A 180 -15.42 -18.38 -6.98
C VAL A 180 -14.05 -17.66 -7.06
N VAL A 181 -13.10 -18.01 -6.20
CA VAL A 181 -11.73 -17.46 -6.23
C VAL A 181 -11.05 -17.72 -7.57
N VAL A 182 -11.13 -18.95 -8.11
CA VAL A 182 -10.57 -19.29 -9.43
C VAL A 182 -11.18 -18.43 -10.53
N VAL A 183 -12.51 -18.36 -10.58
CA VAL A 183 -13.23 -17.57 -11.60
C VAL A 183 -12.86 -16.09 -11.50
N LEU A 184 -12.78 -15.52 -10.30
CA LEU A 184 -12.41 -14.12 -10.08
C LEU A 184 -10.98 -13.82 -10.57
N PHE A 185 -10.01 -14.69 -10.31
CA PHE A 185 -8.64 -14.49 -10.83
C PHE A 185 -8.58 -14.61 -12.34
N LEU A 186 -9.30 -15.54 -12.94
CA LEU A 186 -9.35 -15.70 -14.41
C LEU A 186 -10.03 -14.47 -15.06
N LEU A 187 -11.13 -13.99 -14.51
CA LEU A 187 -11.79 -12.75 -14.95
C LEU A 187 -10.86 -11.55 -14.77
N SER A 188 -10.18 -11.47 -13.63
CA SER A 188 -9.19 -10.43 -13.36
C SER A 188 -8.05 -10.45 -14.39
N ALA A 189 -7.54 -11.62 -14.74
CA ALA A 189 -6.52 -11.78 -15.78
C ALA A 189 -7.05 -11.39 -17.17
N ALA A 190 -8.29 -11.80 -17.50
CA ALA A 190 -8.94 -11.43 -18.76
C ALA A 190 -9.11 -9.92 -18.92
N VAL A 191 -9.62 -9.22 -17.88
CA VAL A 191 -9.75 -7.76 -17.87
C VAL A 191 -8.38 -7.09 -18.02
N PHE A 192 -7.37 -7.56 -17.26
CA PHE A 192 -6.02 -7.02 -17.32
C PHE A 192 -5.35 -7.22 -18.69
N SER A 193 -5.65 -8.31 -19.39
CA SER A 193 -5.10 -8.60 -20.72
C SER A 193 -5.45 -7.54 -21.77
N GLY A 194 -6.54 -6.77 -21.54
CA GLY A 194 -6.95 -5.65 -22.35
C GLY A 194 -5.98 -4.45 -22.32
N ILE A 195 -5.05 -4.40 -21.38
CA ILE A 195 -4.00 -3.39 -21.33
C ILE A 195 -2.91 -3.76 -22.34
N ARG A 196 -2.83 -3.01 -23.45
CA ARG A 196 -1.86 -3.24 -24.54
C ARG A 196 -0.99 -2.01 -24.77
N GLY A 197 0.20 -2.20 -25.34
CA GLY A 197 1.04 -1.07 -25.80
C GLY A 197 1.66 -0.24 -24.67
N LEU A 198 1.77 -0.78 -23.46
CA LEU A 198 2.61 -0.15 -22.45
C LEU A 198 4.05 -0.16 -22.96
N ARG A 199 4.66 1.03 -23.08
CA ARG A 199 6.11 1.11 -23.28
C ARG A 199 6.74 0.34 -22.12
N SER A 200 7.41 -0.77 -22.43
CA SER A 200 8.25 -1.43 -21.44
C SER A 200 9.15 -0.37 -20.86
N ALA A 201 9.03 -0.08 -19.55
CA ALA A 201 10.07 0.68 -18.89
C ALA A 201 11.39 0.03 -19.33
N GLU A 202 12.39 0.83 -19.72
CA GLU A 202 13.68 0.29 -20.16
C GLU A 202 14.07 -0.82 -19.21
N ILE A 203 14.01 -2.06 -19.74
CA ILE A 203 14.38 -3.24 -18.98
C ILE A 203 15.86 -3.05 -18.70
N HIS A 204 16.18 -2.60 -17.51
CA HIS A 204 17.56 -2.46 -17.08
C HIS A 204 18.14 -3.88 -17.07
N LYS A 205 18.96 -4.19 -18.09
CA LYS A 205 19.65 -5.48 -18.13
C LYS A 205 20.55 -5.52 -16.90
N PRO A 206 20.29 -6.43 -15.93
CA PRO A 206 21.16 -6.57 -14.78
C PRO A 206 22.57 -6.84 -15.29
N ARG A 207 23.58 -6.19 -14.70
CA ARG A 207 24.97 -6.53 -14.98
C ARG A 207 25.16 -8.02 -14.71
N GLN A 208 25.59 -8.77 -15.73
CA GLN A 208 25.85 -10.20 -15.59
C GLN A 208 26.85 -10.42 -14.44
N GLY A 209 26.47 -11.23 -13.45
CA GLY A 209 27.33 -11.63 -12.34
C GLY A 209 27.10 -10.94 -10.99
N GLU A 210 26.21 -9.96 -10.87
CA GLU A 210 25.89 -9.38 -9.56
C GLU A 210 25.04 -10.34 -8.71
N LYS A 211 25.43 -10.49 -7.42
CA LYS A 211 24.67 -11.27 -6.45
C LYS A 211 23.32 -10.57 -6.16
N LEU A 212 22.23 -11.32 -6.15
CA LEU A 212 20.86 -10.85 -5.89
C LEU A 212 20.76 -9.86 -4.71
N LEU A 213 21.40 -10.21 -3.61
CA LEU A 213 21.42 -9.37 -2.40
C LEU A 213 22.15 -8.04 -2.63
N ARG A 214 23.22 -8.03 -3.45
CA ARG A 214 23.98 -6.82 -3.74
C ARG A 214 23.18 -5.83 -4.59
N GLU A 215 22.45 -6.33 -5.58
CA GLU A 215 21.53 -5.51 -6.39
C GLU A 215 20.43 -4.88 -5.51
N PHE A 216 19.86 -5.68 -4.60
CA PHE A 216 18.84 -5.20 -3.66
C PHE A 216 19.43 -4.15 -2.69
N LEU A 217 20.60 -4.42 -2.10
CA LEU A 217 21.28 -3.46 -1.20
C LEU A 217 21.67 -2.17 -1.92
N ALA A 218 22.00 -2.22 -3.21
CA ALA A 218 22.23 -1.01 -4.02
C ALA A 218 20.96 -0.16 -4.14
N GLY A 219 19.79 -0.80 -4.31
CA GLY A 219 18.49 -0.12 -4.28
C GLY A 219 18.18 0.49 -2.92
N MET A 220 18.50 -0.21 -1.83
CA MET A 220 18.39 0.34 -0.46
C MET A 220 19.36 1.51 -0.25
N GLY A 221 20.59 1.39 -0.77
CA GLY A 221 21.58 2.48 -0.76
C GLY A 221 21.08 3.73 -1.50
N TYR A 222 20.43 3.54 -2.65
CA TYR A 222 19.76 4.62 -3.38
C TYR A 222 18.69 5.30 -2.51
N LEU A 223 17.83 4.53 -1.87
CA LEU A 223 16.77 5.03 -0.99
C LEU A 223 17.32 5.90 0.15
N PHE A 224 18.36 5.44 0.85
CA PHE A 224 18.94 6.18 1.98
C PHE A 224 19.84 7.35 1.56
N ARG A 225 20.39 7.34 0.33
CA ARG A 225 21.19 8.45 -0.22
C ARG A 225 20.30 9.66 -0.55
N HIS A 226 19.04 9.44 -0.96
CA HIS A 226 18.10 10.49 -1.27
C HIS A 226 17.25 10.84 -0.05
N ARG A 227 17.64 11.91 0.66
CA ARG A 227 17.05 12.30 1.95
C ARG A 227 15.52 12.41 1.94
N GLU A 228 14.95 12.98 0.90
CA GLU A 228 13.50 13.14 0.77
C GLU A 228 12.80 11.78 0.64
N LEU A 229 13.35 10.90 -0.19
CA LEU A 229 12.84 9.55 -0.37
C LEU A 229 12.93 8.74 0.93
N ALA A 230 14.07 8.82 1.63
CA ALA A 230 14.27 8.17 2.93
C ALA A 230 13.27 8.68 3.99
N GLN A 231 12.95 9.98 3.98
CA GLN A 231 11.98 10.56 4.91
C GLN A 231 10.54 10.05 4.61
N VAL A 232 10.13 10.00 3.33
CA VAL A 232 8.82 9.45 2.95
C VAL A 232 8.74 7.97 3.34
N PHE A 233 9.82 7.22 3.09
CA PHE A 233 9.91 5.80 3.45
C PHE A 233 9.81 5.59 4.98
N ALA A 234 10.53 6.39 5.78
CA ALA A 234 10.47 6.33 7.24
C ALA A 234 9.07 6.65 7.79
N MET A 235 8.40 7.67 7.22
CA MET A 235 7.01 7.99 7.57
C MET A 235 6.05 6.86 7.23
N ARG A 236 6.32 6.17 6.14
CA ARG A 236 5.56 5.01 5.72
C ARG A 236 5.77 3.83 6.66
N MET A 237 6.99 3.61 7.14
CA MET A 237 7.26 2.60 8.18
C MET A 237 6.56 2.95 9.51
N ALA A 238 6.54 4.22 9.90
CA ALA A 238 5.77 4.69 11.06
C ALA A 238 4.26 4.42 10.92
N LEU A 239 3.70 4.64 9.73
CA LEU A 239 2.32 4.26 9.44
C LEU A 239 2.08 2.78 9.72
N TYR A 240 3.00 1.88 9.32
CA TYR A 240 2.85 0.44 9.53
C TYR A 240 3.01 0.01 11.00
N VAL A 241 3.70 0.79 11.83
CA VAL A 241 3.62 0.60 13.29
C VAL A 241 2.18 0.79 13.78
N GLY A 242 1.51 1.84 13.33
CA GLY A 242 0.09 2.06 13.65
C GLY A 242 -0.82 0.96 13.08
N VAL A 243 -0.52 0.46 11.86
CA VAL A 243 -1.28 -0.67 11.28
C VAL A 243 -1.09 -1.95 12.13
N GLY A 244 0.09 -2.19 12.71
CA GLY A 244 0.29 -3.26 13.69
C GLY A 244 -0.58 -3.10 14.94
N GLY A 245 -0.88 -1.85 15.33
CA GLY A 245 -1.80 -1.53 16.42
C GLY A 245 -3.25 -1.97 16.20
N GLN A 246 -3.61 -2.43 15.00
CA GLN A 246 -4.95 -3.00 14.75
C GLN A 246 -5.29 -4.19 15.65
N VAL A 247 -4.30 -4.90 16.19
CA VAL A 247 -4.51 -5.98 17.16
C VAL A 247 -5.27 -5.49 18.41
N LEU A 248 -5.13 -4.20 18.77
CA LEU A 248 -5.89 -3.60 19.87
C LEU A 248 -7.41 -3.60 19.64
N LEU A 249 -7.90 -3.69 18.39
CA LEU A 249 -9.33 -3.74 18.12
C LEU A 249 -9.97 -5.00 18.73
N SER A 250 -9.35 -6.16 18.49
CA SER A 250 -9.81 -7.42 19.09
C SER A 250 -9.60 -7.40 20.61
N ILE A 251 -8.45 -6.95 21.09
CA ILE A 251 -8.14 -6.87 22.52
C ILE A 251 -9.12 -5.94 23.26
N TYR A 252 -9.47 -4.78 22.70
CA TYR A 252 -10.51 -3.92 23.31
C TYR A 252 -11.84 -4.64 23.41
N SER A 253 -12.26 -5.36 22.37
CA SER A 253 -13.55 -6.06 22.34
C SER A 253 -13.58 -7.23 23.31
N GLU A 254 -12.60 -8.11 23.25
CA GLU A 254 -12.61 -9.41 23.94
C GLU A 254 -12.14 -9.31 25.39
N GLU A 255 -11.03 -8.60 25.63
CA GLU A 255 -10.40 -8.57 26.95
C GLU A 255 -10.89 -7.38 27.80
N PHE A 256 -11.02 -6.19 27.20
CA PHE A 256 -11.40 -5.00 27.95
C PHE A 256 -12.92 -4.88 28.17
N PHE A 257 -13.72 -4.95 27.09
CA PHE A 257 -15.16 -4.83 27.19
C PHE A 257 -15.87 -6.17 27.39
N LYS A 258 -15.21 -7.28 27.15
CA LYS A 258 -15.77 -8.64 27.22
C LYS A 258 -17.00 -8.81 26.32
N ILE A 259 -16.98 -8.14 25.18
CA ILE A 259 -18.00 -8.20 24.12
C ILE A 259 -17.33 -8.94 22.94
N SER A 260 -17.71 -10.18 22.67
CA SER A 260 -17.10 -11.01 21.63
C SER A 260 -17.28 -10.44 20.20
N ASP A 261 -17.68 -11.21 19.24
CA ASP A 261 -17.70 -10.90 17.82
C ASP A 261 -18.37 -9.58 17.42
N SER A 262 -19.49 -9.20 18.09
CA SER A 262 -20.19 -7.95 17.79
C SER A 262 -19.36 -6.69 18.10
N GLY A 263 -18.57 -6.72 19.16
CA GLY A 263 -17.69 -5.61 19.53
C GLY A 263 -16.52 -5.49 18.55
N THR A 264 -15.89 -6.60 18.20
CA THR A 264 -14.83 -6.66 17.19
C THR A 264 -15.35 -6.16 15.84
N GLY A 265 -16.53 -6.60 15.42
CA GLY A 265 -17.19 -6.15 14.19
C GLY A 265 -17.43 -4.64 14.17
N LEU A 266 -17.88 -4.04 15.29
CA LEU A 266 -18.07 -2.59 15.41
C LEU A 266 -16.75 -1.83 15.21
N LEU A 267 -15.67 -2.26 15.88
CA LEU A 267 -14.36 -1.60 15.78
C LEU A 267 -13.74 -1.72 14.38
N TYR A 268 -13.85 -2.88 13.74
CA TYR A 268 -13.40 -3.05 12.35
C TYR A 268 -14.27 -2.27 11.34
N THR A 269 -15.56 -2.12 11.61
CA THR A 269 -16.45 -1.26 10.81
C THR A 269 -16.02 0.22 10.93
N ALA A 270 -15.77 0.69 12.14
CA ALA A 270 -15.27 2.05 12.38
C ALA A 270 -13.93 2.28 11.67
N ARG A 271 -13.02 1.30 11.70
CA ARG A 271 -11.78 1.32 10.94
C ARG A 271 -12.03 1.41 9.43
N GLY A 272 -12.88 0.55 8.89
CA GLY A 272 -13.22 0.54 7.47
C GLY A 272 -13.76 1.88 6.98
N LEU A 273 -14.71 2.46 7.72
CA LEU A 273 -15.27 3.79 7.43
C LEU A 273 -14.19 4.89 7.52
N GLY A 274 -13.35 4.86 8.55
CA GLY A 274 -12.22 5.78 8.68
C GLY A 274 -11.29 5.74 7.47
N LEU A 275 -10.88 4.55 7.04
CA LEU A 275 -10.04 4.35 5.86
C LEU A 275 -10.69 4.89 4.57
N LEU A 276 -11.95 4.59 4.36
CA LEU A 276 -12.70 5.04 3.18
C LEU A 276 -12.82 6.56 3.13
N ILE A 277 -13.29 7.19 4.22
CA ILE A 277 -13.47 8.64 4.30
C ILE A 277 -12.11 9.34 4.22
N GLY A 278 -11.09 8.85 4.92
CA GLY A 278 -9.73 9.38 4.89
C GLY A 278 -9.13 9.41 3.49
N GLY A 279 -9.27 8.32 2.76
CA GLY A 279 -8.74 8.21 1.40
C GLY A 279 -9.57 8.94 0.34
N PHE A 280 -10.89 8.78 0.33
CA PHE A 280 -11.73 9.33 -0.74
C PHE A 280 -12.11 10.78 -0.55
N ALA A 281 -12.32 11.23 0.70
CA ALA A 281 -12.75 12.59 0.98
C ALA A 281 -11.61 13.48 1.50
N LEU A 282 -10.90 13.03 2.54
CA LEU A 282 -9.91 13.86 3.21
C LEU A 282 -8.64 14.05 2.36
N ALA A 283 -8.13 13.00 1.71
CA ALA A 283 -6.92 13.10 0.90
C ALA A 283 -7.06 14.11 -0.26
N PRO A 284 -8.09 14.06 -1.12
CA PRO A 284 -8.26 15.03 -2.19
C PRO A 284 -8.58 16.44 -1.67
N LEU A 285 -9.35 16.56 -0.56
CA LEU A 285 -9.68 17.85 0.04
C LEU A 285 -8.44 18.58 0.55
N LEU A 286 -7.55 17.89 1.26
CA LEU A 286 -6.32 18.49 1.79
C LEU A 286 -5.34 18.85 0.68
N LEU A 287 -5.25 18.04 -0.35
CA LEU A 287 -4.37 18.29 -1.49
C LEU A 287 -4.88 19.44 -2.39
N SER A 288 -6.20 19.60 -2.54
CA SER A 288 -6.80 20.72 -3.29
C SER A 288 -6.57 22.08 -2.62
N LYS A 289 -6.42 22.11 -1.29
CA LYS A 289 -6.18 23.33 -0.50
C LYS A 289 -4.70 23.71 -0.38
N HIS A 290 -3.83 23.28 -1.31
CA HIS A 290 -2.39 23.58 -1.30
C HIS A 290 -1.64 23.15 -0.04
N LEU A 291 -2.17 22.23 0.75
CA LEU A 291 -1.39 21.58 1.78
C LEU A 291 -0.30 20.75 1.10
N ARG A 292 0.95 21.17 1.27
CA ARG A 292 2.11 20.46 0.74
C ARG A 292 2.09 19.03 1.26
N GLY A 293 2.42 18.06 0.44
CA GLY A 293 2.32 16.63 0.76
C GLY A 293 2.91 16.26 2.13
N THR A 294 3.97 16.96 2.57
CA THR A 294 4.61 16.79 3.87
C THR A 294 3.73 17.20 5.07
N SER A 295 2.97 18.29 4.94
CA SER A 295 2.05 18.74 5.99
C SER A 295 0.85 17.80 6.10
N ALA A 296 0.35 17.29 4.98
CA ALA A 296 -0.70 16.29 4.97
C ALA A 296 -0.27 14.97 5.63
N ILE A 297 0.98 14.53 5.42
CA ILE A 297 1.54 13.34 6.08
C ILE A 297 1.61 13.53 7.59
N ARG A 298 2.15 14.66 8.06
CA ARG A 298 2.20 14.97 9.50
C ARG A 298 0.82 15.00 10.12
N PHE A 299 -0.11 15.72 9.47
CA PHE A 299 -1.50 15.78 9.94
C PHE A 299 -2.12 14.39 10.03
N GLY A 300 -1.93 13.54 9.01
CA GLY A 300 -2.43 12.16 9.00
C GLY A 300 -1.84 11.31 10.14
N LEU A 301 -0.53 11.40 10.40
CA LEU A 301 0.11 10.66 11.52
C LEU A 301 -0.36 11.16 12.89
N VAL A 302 -0.50 12.47 13.06
CA VAL A 302 -1.03 13.05 14.31
C VAL A 302 -2.48 12.61 14.52
N LEU A 303 -3.31 12.69 13.48
CA LEU A 303 -4.70 12.24 13.54
C LEU A 303 -4.80 10.75 13.88
N TYR A 304 -3.95 9.93 13.26
CA TYR A 304 -3.88 8.49 13.51
C TYR A 304 -3.49 8.20 14.97
N GLY A 305 -2.45 8.86 15.47
CA GLY A 305 -2.00 8.70 16.84
C GLY A 305 -3.02 9.21 17.88
N LEU A 306 -3.67 10.37 17.61
CA LEU A 306 -4.72 10.90 18.47
C LEU A 306 -5.90 9.94 18.61
N GLY A 307 -6.24 9.18 17.52
CA GLY A 307 -7.27 8.16 17.60
C GLY A 307 -7.01 7.13 18.69
N TYR A 308 -5.79 6.60 18.77
CA TYR A 308 -5.40 5.64 19.81
C TYR A 308 -5.36 6.26 21.22
N VAL A 309 -4.83 7.47 21.36
CA VAL A 309 -4.77 8.18 22.65
C VAL A 309 -6.18 8.47 23.16
N LEU A 310 -7.04 9.04 22.33
CA LEU A 310 -8.40 9.38 22.72
C LEU A 310 -9.27 8.17 22.97
N ALA A 311 -9.07 7.08 22.23
CA ALA A 311 -9.73 5.80 22.50
C ALA A 311 -9.39 5.27 23.89
N SER A 312 -8.12 5.37 24.31
CA SER A 312 -7.71 4.95 25.66
C SER A 312 -8.38 5.76 26.77
N VAL A 313 -8.45 7.07 26.61
CA VAL A 313 -9.05 7.98 27.62
C VAL A 313 -10.58 7.87 27.67
N SER A 314 -11.22 7.60 26.51
CA SER A 314 -12.67 7.54 26.38
C SER A 314 -13.27 6.16 26.67
N SER A 315 -12.47 5.16 27.00
CA SER A 315 -12.91 3.79 27.26
C SER A 315 -13.98 3.66 28.35
N GLY A 316 -13.96 4.57 29.36
CA GLY A 316 -14.99 4.65 30.40
C GLY A 316 -16.39 4.99 29.90
N PHE A 317 -16.53 5.52 28.68
CA PHE A 317 -17.82 5.83 28.03
C PHE A 317 -18.36 4.67 27.19
N GLY A 318 -17.68 3.51 27.18
CA GLY A 318 -18.09 2.32 26.49
C GLY A 318 -17.44 2.14 25.09
N ILE A 319 -17.67 0.98 24.48
CA ILE A 319 -17.06 0.57 23.21
C ILE A 319 -17.41 1.52 22.04
N GLY A 320 -18.59 2.15 22.05
CA GLY A 320 -18.98 3.12 21.03
C GLY A 320 -18.08 4.36 20.99
N ALA A 321 -17.66 4.86 22.16
CA ALA A 321 -16.72 5.98 22.25
C ALA A 321 -15.32 5.58 21.72
N VAL A 322 -14.86 4.39 22.05
CA VAL A 322 -13.60 3.83 21.51
C VAL A 322 -13.69 3.67 19.98
N ALA A 323 -14.81 3.12 19.48
CA ALA A 323 -15.04 2.98 18.04
C ALA A 323 -15.01 4.33 17.31
N LEU A 324 -15.63 5.37 17.89
CA LEU A 324 -15.64 6.72 17.33
C LEU A 324 -14.22 7.28 17.21
N TRP A 325 -13.44 7.26 18.29
CA TRP A 325 -12.09 7.83 18.27
C TRP A 325 -11.09 7.04 17.42
N LEU A 326 -11.15 5.72 17.47
CA LEU A 326 -10.38 4.89 16.56
C LEU A 326 -10.78 5.12 15.10
N GLY A 327 -12.08 5.20 14.80
CA GLY A 327 -12.58 5.53 13.46
C GLY A 327 -12.05 6.85 12.94
N LEU A 328 -12.06 7.91 13.79
CA LEU A 328 -11.45 9.21 13.46
C LEU A 328 -9.93 9.10 13.27
N GLY A 329 -9.24 8.31 14.07
CA GLY A 329 -7.80 8.03 13.87
C GLY A 329 -7.54 7.33 12.54
N PHE A 330 -8.35 6.36 12.15
CA PHE A 330 -8.21 5.64 10.88
C PHE A 330 -8.48 6.51 9.63
N LEU A 331 -9.08 7.70 9.77
CA LEU A 331 -9.03 8.73 8.72
C LEU A 331 -7.57 9.09 8.35
N GLY A 332 -6.71 9.17 9.37
CA GLY A 332 -5.28 9.40 9.17
C GLY A 332 -4.60 8.28 8.39
N GLU A 333 -4.87 7.02 8.71
CA GLU A 333 -4.37 5.85 7.95
C GLU A 333 -4.84 5.90 6.50
N GLY A 334 -6.14 6.15 6.27
CA GLY A 334 -6.73 6.27 4.93
C GLY A 334 -6.12 7.39 4.10
N LEU A 335 -5.80 8.52 4.74
CA LEU A 335 -5.10 9.64 4.12
C LEU A 335 -3.64 9.29 3.77
N LEU A 336 -2.93 8.64 4.69
CA LEU A 336 -1.49 8.41 4.59
C LEU A 336 -1.12 7.38 3.52
N LYS A 337 -1.85 6.28 3.43
CA LYS A 337 -1.54 5.17 2.50
C LYS A 337 -1.37 5.63 1.05
N PRO A 338 -2.32 6.35 0.42
CA PRO A 338 -2.18 6.80 -0.96
C PRO A 338 -1.16 7.92 -1.13
N ILE A 339 -1.10 8.88 -0.20
CA ILE A 339 -0.18 10.02 -0.30
C ILE A 339 1.27 9.58 -0.25
N THR A 340 1.62 8.78 0.76
CA THR A 340 3.00 8.30 0.92
C THR A 340 3.43 7.38 -0.22
N MET A 341 2.49 6.60 -0.78
CA MET A 341 2.77 5.75 -1.93
C MET A 341 3.00 6.55 -3.21
N ALA A 342 2.14 7.55 -3.47
CA ALA A 342 2.32 8.42 -4.63
C ALA A 342 3.65 9.17 -4.57
N LEU A 343 4.00 9.75 -3.41
CA LEU A 343 5.30 10.42 -3.23
C LEU A 343 6.48 9.46 -3.40
N LEU A 344 6.38 8.23 -2.89
CA LEU A 344 7.41 7.22 -3.08
C LEU A 344 7.63 6.92 -4.57
N GLN A 345 6.53 6.82 -5.34
CA GLN A 345 6.57 6.59 -6.79
C GLN A 345 7.09 7.80 -7.58
N GLU A 346 6.73 9.02 -7.15
CA GLU A 346 7.16 10.27 -7.81
C GLU A 346 8.65 10.58 -7.59
N LEU A 347 9.15 10.33 -6.37
CA LEU A 347 10.53 10.62 -5.98
C LEU A 347 11.52 9.54 -6.42
N THR A 348 11.04 8.37 -6.82
CA THR A 348 11.89 7.25 -7.21
C THR A 348 12.05 7.19 -8.73
N GLU A 349 13.29 7.15 -9.19
CA GLU A 349 13.60 6.92 -10.61
C GLU A 349 13.07 5.55 -11.07
N ALA A 350 12.62 5.48 -12.32
CA ALA A 350 12.03 4.26 -12.90
C ALA A 350 12.95 3.03 -12.77
N ALA A 351 14.26 3.23 -12.85
CA ALA A 351 15.29 2.19 -12.72
C ALA A 351 15.36 1.55 -11.32
N TYR A 352 14.98 2.30 -10.27
CA TYR A 352 15.03 1.83 -8.87
C TYR A 352 13.66 1.53 -8.28
N LEU A 353 12.57 1.88 -9.00
CA LEU A 353 11.21 1.80 -8.48
C LEU A 353 10.83 0.40 -7.99
N ALA A 354 11.13 -0.64 -8.77
CA ALA A 354 10.83 -2.02 -8.38
C ALA A 354 11.55 -2.43 -7.08
N ARG A 355 12.79 -2.00 -6.90
CA ARG A 355 13.61 -2.29 -5.70
C ARG A 355 13.07 -1.58 -4.47
N VAL A 356 12.70 -0.29 -4.62
CA VAL A 356 12.12 0.51 -3.54
C VAL A 356 10.76 -0.03 -3.12
N LEU A 357 9.90 -0.42 -4.07
CA LEU A 357 8.58 -0.99 -3.77
C LEU A 357 8.68 -2.39 -3.16
N SER A 358 9.64 -3.21 -3.60
CA SER A 358 9.89 -4.52 -2.99
C SER A 358 10.37 -4.38 -1.55
N ALA A 359 11.29 -3.44 -1.28
CA ALA A 359 11.74 -3.13 0.06
C ALA A 359 10.60 -2.59 0.94
N GLU A 360 9.77 -1.72 0.40
CA GLU A 360 8.58 -1.20 1.08
C GLU A 360 7.63 -2.33 1.48
N GLN A 361 7.27 -3.20 0.57
CA GLN A 361 6.34 -4.29 0.82
C GLN A 361 6.87 -5.26 1.89
N GLY A 362 8.14 -5.65 1.79
CA GLY A 362 8.73 -6.58 2.75
C GLY A 362 8.96 -5.97 4.14
N LEU A 363 9.54 -4.76 4.19
CA LEU A 363 9.79 -4.09 5.47
C LEU A 363 8.51 -3.66 6.17
N SER A 364 7.48 -3.25 5.43
CA SER A 364 6.18 -2.93 6.01
C SER A 364 5.54 -4.15 6.67
N ALA A 365 5.64 -5.33 6.05
CA ALA A 365 5.14 -6.58 6.62
C ALA A 365 5.85 -6.92 7.95
N VAL A 366 7.19 -6.76 8.00
CA VAL A 366 7.96 -6.98 9.23
C VAL A 366 7.60 -5.97 10.31
N VAL A 367 7.58 -4.68 9.97
CA VAL A 367 7.28 -3.60 10.93
C VAL A 367 5.87 -3.78 11.51
N GLN A 368 4.89 -4.07 10.67
CA GLN A 368 3.52 -4.33 11.11
C GLN A 368 3.44 -5.55 12.03
N SER A 369 4.08 -6.65 11.66
CA SER A 369 4.05 -7.89 12.44
C SER A 369 4.77 -7.74 13.79
N VAL A 370 5.97 -7.13 13.79
CA VAL A 370 6.72 -6.86 15.02
C VAL A 370 5.92 -5.91 15.93
N ALA A 371 5.33 -4.84 15.38
CA ALA A 371 4.50 -3.94 16.15
C ALA A 371 3.30 -4.67 16.78
N ALA A 372 2.60 -5.52 16.01
CA ALA A 372 1.47 -6.29 16.51
C ALA A 372 1.88 -7.25 17.64
N ILE A 373 3.01 -7.98 17.49
CA ILE A 373 3.54 -8.89 18.50
C ILE A 373 3.94 -8.12 19.78
N VAL A 374 4.66 -7.00 19.63
CA VAL A 374 5.09 -6.18 20.77
C VAL A 374 3.88 -5.60 21.51
N ILE A 375 2.89 -5.08 20.78
CA ILE A 375 1.65 -4.54 21.35
C ILE A 375 0.90 -5.64 22.10
N ALA A 376 0.70 -6.82 21.51
CA ALA A 376 0.02 -7.94 22.15
C ALA A 376 0.79 -8.42 23.40
N ALA A 377 2.12 -8.53 23.34
CA ALA A 377 2.96 -8.94 24.45
C ALA A 377 3.00 -7.93 25.63
N CYS A 378 2.73 -6.65 25.36
CA CYS A 378 2.65 -5.61 26.40
C CYS A 378 1.28 -5.56 27.08
N VAL A 379 0.25 -6.19 26.52
CA VAL A 379 -1.05 -6.34 27.17
C VAL A 379 -0.96 -7.52 28.14
N THR A 380 -1.31 -7.27 29.39
CA THR A 380 -1.39 -8.28 30.46
C THR A 380 -2.85 -8.44 30.90
N ASP A 381 -3.14 -9.38 31.76
CA ASP A 381 -4.50 -9.64 32.29
C ASP A 381 -5.17 -8.44 32.97
N ALA A 382 -4.42 -7.38 33.25
CA ALA A 382 -4.96 -6.16 33.84
C ALA A 382 -5.57 -5.26 32.74
N PRO A 383 -6.87 -4.95 32.75
CA PRO A 383 -7.54 -4.15 31.72
C PRO A 383 -6.89 -2.77 31.48
N ALA A 384 -6.28 -2.19 32.52
CA ALA A 384 -5.56 -0.93 32.42
C ALA A 384 -4.38 -0.95 31.45
N THR A 385 -3.76 -2.12 31.20
CA THR A 385 -2.63 -2.26 30.28
C THR A 385 -3.04 -2.00 28.84
N VAL A 386 -4.26 -2.39 28.42
CA VAL A 386 -4.80 -2.10 27.10
C VAL A 386 -4.81 -0.58 26.84
N LEU A 387 -5.21 0.20 27.85
CA LEU A 387 -5.29 1.66 27.76
C LEU A 387 -3.90 2.27 27.63
N TRP A 388 -2.94 1.85 28.46
CA TRP A 388 -1.55 2.34 28.41
C TRP A 388 -0.87 2.00 27.08
N VAL A 389 -1.05 0.78 26.60
CA VAL A 389 -0.47 0.33 25.34
C VAL A 389 -1.08 1.08 24.14
N SER A 390 -2.40 1.32 24.17
CA SER A 390 -3.07 2.15 23.16
C SER A 390 -2.55 3.59 23.17
N ALA A 391 -2.46 4.21 24.36
CA ALA A 391 -1.93 5.58 24.50
C ALA A 391 -0.45 5.66 24.06
N ALA A 392 0.37 4.67 24.41
CA ALA A 392 1.77 4.63 24.01
C ALA A 392 1.94 4.47 22.49
N THR A 393 1.14 3.61 21.85
CA THR A 393 1.13 3.44 20.39
C THR A 393 0.77 4.76 19.71
N GLY A 394 -0.29 5.43 20.15
CA GLY A 394 -0.69 6.73 19.62
C GLY A 394 0.34 7.82 19.88
N GLY A 395 0.90 7.90 21.09
CA GLY A 395 1.95 8.85 21.47
C GLY A 395 3.20 8.68 20.60
N LEU A 396 3.63 7.46 20.33
CA LEU A 396 4.77 7.18 19.45
C LEU A 396 4.54 7.74 18.03
N LEU A 397 3.36 7.52 17.45
CA LEU A 397 3.02 8.05 16.12
C LEU A 397 3.06 9.58 16.08
N ILE A 398 2.55 10.25 17.14
CA ILE A 398 2.59 11.71 17.26
C ILE A 398 4.03 12.20 17.36
N VAL A 399 4.85 11.59 18.22
CA VAL A 399 6.27 11.96 18.38
C VAL A 399 7.01 11.82 17.05
N ILE A 400 6.82 10.72 16.33
CA ILE A 400 7.43 10.53 15.00
C ILE A 400 6.97 11.64 14.03
N ALA A 401 5.68 11.99 14.02
CA ALA A 401 5.14 13.05 13.17
C ALA A 401 5.77 14.41 13.46
N LEU A 402 6.05 14.73 14.73
CA LEU A 402 6.64 16.00 15.16
C LEU A 402 8.16 16.04 14.92
N CYS A 403 8.86 14.93 15.15
CA CYS A 403 10.32 14.86 15.02
C CYS A 403 10.80 14.92 13.56
N VAL A 404 10.03 14.40 12.60
CA VAL A 404 10.46 14.40 11.21
C VAL A 404 10.28 15.77 10.56
N LYS A 405 11.39 16.52 10.43
CA LYS A 405 11.46 17.77 9.68
C LYS A 405 11.67 17.46 8.19
N MET A 406 10.59 17.39 7.41
CA MET A 406 10.71 17.32 5.96
C MET A 406 10.98 18.72 5.39
N ARG A 407 12.13 18.89 4.72
CA ARG A 407 12.42 20.11 3.96
C ARG A 407 11.70 20.01 2.61
N THR A 408 10.82 20.95 2.33
CA THR A 408 10.11 21.01 1.05
C THR A 408 10.99 21.62 -0.02
N HIS A 409 11.28 20.87 -1.07
CA HIS A 409 12.02 21.29 -2.27
C HIS A 409 11.27 22.33 -3.15
N ALA A 410 10.07 22.77 -2.73
CA ALA A 410 9.27 23.75 -3.49
C ALA A 410 9.89 25.14 -3.61
N ARG A 411 11.04 25.42 -2.95
CA ARG A 411 11.78 26.68 -3.12
C ARG A 411 12.81 26.66 -4.26
N ASP A 412 13.29 25.48 -4.69
CA ASP A 412 14.37 25.42 -5.67
C ASP A 412 13.84 25.34 -7.10
N VAL A 413 12.69 24.72 -7.34
CA VAL A 413 12.07 24.70 -8.69
C VAL A 413 11.58 26.09 -9.10
N SER A 414 11.03 26.89 -8.16
CA SER A 414 10.63 28.27 -8.45
C SER A 414 11.83 29.22 -8.61
N ARG A 415 12.95 28.97 -7.92
CA ARG A 415 14.20 29.72 -8.09
C ARG A 415 14.92 29.35 -9.36
N SER A 416 14.91 28.08 -9.76
CA SER A 416 15.48 27.65 -11.05
C SER A 416 14.65 28.13 -12.24
N ALA A 417 13.31 28.17 -12.12
CA ALA A 417 12.45 28.76 -13.13
C ALA A 417 12.58 30.30 -13.22
N ALA A 418 12.80 30.97 -12.09
CA ALA A 418 13.03 32.40 -12.04
C ALA A 418 14.46 32.80 -12.51
N ALA A 419 15.43 31.88 -12.40
CA ALA A 419 16.79 32.10 -12.89
C ALA A 419 16.94 31.86 -14.41
N CYS A 420 15.97 31.19 -15.03
CA CYS A 420 15.91 30.94 -16.48
C CYS A 420 14.93 31.87 -17.22
N SER A 421 14.40 32.93 -16.60
CA SER A 421 13.72 33.98 -17.35
C SER A 421 14.77 34.87 -18.00
N PRO A 422 14.84 34.97 -19.33
CA PRO A 422 15.73 35.92 -19.98
C PRO A 422 15.27 37.33 -19.58
N SER A 423 16.17 38.09 -18.96
CA SER A 423 15.97 39.49 -18.68
C SER A 423 15.62 40.21 -19.97
N GLN A 424 14.36 40.62 -20.10
CA GLN A 424 13.98 41.66 -21.07
C GLN A 424 14.62 42.97 -20.53
N SER A 425 15.79 43.27 -21.02
CA SER A 425 16.32 44.62 -20.95
C SER A 425 16.59 45.14 -22.36
N SER A 426 15.82 46.17 -22.67
CA SER A 426 16.09 47.24 -23.64
C SER A 426 16.27 46.84 -25.10
N ALA A 427 15.19 47.07 -25.82
CA ALA A 427 15.24 47.51 -27.22
C ALA A 427 15.95 48.87 -27.30
N SER A 428 17.13 48.91 -27.94
CA SER A 428 17.62 50.03 -28.77
C SER A 428 19.05 49.73 -29.17
N SER A 429 19.26 49.31 -30.35
CA SER A 429 20.25 49.75 -31.35
C SER A 429 20.33 48.72 -32.47
N GLN A 430 19.65 49.05 -33.54
CA GLN A 430 19.95 48.52 -34.85
C GLN A 430 21.38 49.02 -35.22
N ASP A 431 22.01 48.15 -35.94
CA ASP A 431 23.07 48.35 -36.94
C ASP A 431 24.44 47.71 -36.61
N HIS A 432 24.89 46.96 -37.62
CA HIS A 432 26.22 46.42 -37.88
C HIS A 432 26.68 45.18 -37.13
N CYS A 433 26.59 44.04 -37.78
CA CYS A 433 27.74 43.31 -38.31
C CYS A 433 27.31 42.01 -38.99
N LEU A 434 27.39 42.01 -40.29
CA LEU A 434 27.60 40.82 -41.12
C LEU A 434 29.06 40.35 -40.95
N SER A 435 29.26 39.03 -41.07
CA SER A 435 30.53 38.27 -41.11
C SER A 435 31.06 37.86 -39.72
N ASP A 436 30.95 36.62 -39.36
CA ASP A 436 32.00 35.61 -39.36
C ASP A 436 31.48 34.30 -38.82
N THR A 437 31.59 33.27 -39.64
CA THR A 437 31.49 31.86 -39.32
C THR A 437 32.68 31.43 -38.46
N ASN A 438 32.41 30.53 -37.55
CA ASN A 438 33.30 29.62 -36.80
C ASN A 438 33.53 29.90 -35.33
N THR A 439 33.38 28.79 -34.59
CA THR A 439 33.85 28.54 -33.24
C THR A 439 32.95 28.97 -32.07
N CYS A 440 32.13 28.02 -31.63
CA CYS A 440 31.86 27.88 -30.19
C CYS A 440 31.68 26.39 -29.84
N HIS A 441 32.79 25.76 -29.59
CA HIS A 441 32.90 24.56 -28.76
C HIS A 441 33.14 25.00 -27.32
N ALA A 442 32.55 24.22 -26.42
CA ALA A 442 32.95 24.00 -25.05
C ALA A 442 32.26 24.77 -23.94
N SER A 443 31.82 23.90 -23.02
CA SER A 443 31.71 24.05 -21.58
C SER A 443 30.29 24.31 -21.02
N CYS A 444 29.60 23.21 -20.75
CA CYS A 444 28.65 23.12 -19.65
C CYS A 444 29.16 22.07 -18.66
N PRO A 445 29.47 22.38 -17.42
CA PRO A 445 29.88 21.38 -16.42
C PRO A 445 28.65 20.66 -15.85
N ARG A 446 28.87 19.40 -15.53
CA ARG A 446 27.99 18.36 -15.00
C ARG A 446 27.32 18.70 -13.66
#